data_b1f877f16f2f86c9b5eba65c45d77a57
#
_entry.id   b1f877f16f2f86c9b5eba65c45d77a57
#
_cell.length_a   1.000
_cell.length_b   1.000
_cell.length_c   1.000
_cell.angle_alpha   90.00
_cell.angle_beta   90.00
_cell.angle_gamma   90.00
#
_symmetry.space_group_name_H-M   'P 1'
#
loop_
_entity.id
_entity.type
_entity.pdbx_description
1 polymer ?
#
loop_
_entity_poly.entity_id
_entity_poly.type
_entity_poly.pdbx_seq_one_letter_code
_entity_poly.pdbx_strand_id
1 'polypeptide(L)'
;MSKIGVVTIGRNEGERLIRCLQSILAQLPPEGIVVYVDSGSTDQSCSAARELGVEVVELDMSIPFTASRARNAGFKRLQTKDPTVEYVQFIDGDSELVAGWLTAAMAEFNNNPNPVAAVCGWRRERFPEQSIYNRISDVEGRMVGETGQVVSFEGSVIIRADRFIAVGGYNEKVIAAEDDELSVRVRQAGGIIWRIDKQSIIHDADMHSVWQWWQRSKRTGYAYAQVSSLHGAPPERKFVREIQRTWLWGAIVPIGALVLAPVTYGLSLIVFLRYLITPIRLFYKTKQYGFSPMNRFAWGLSCTMGAFPGVLGAMKFHWDRLRHKRPEIIEYK
;
A
#
# COMPACT_ATOMS: atom_id res chain seq x y z
N MET A 1 19.90 23.94 2.35
CA MET A 1 19.44 22.60 1.92
C MET A 1 17.96 22.47 2.26
N SER A 2 17.18 21.79 1.44
CA SER A 2 15.74 21.59 1.71
C SER A 2 15.56 20.69 2.92
N LYS A 3 14.67 21.06 3.84
CA LYS A 3 14.42 20.31 5.07
C LYS A 3 13.50 19.13 4.82
N ILE A 4 13.97 17.94 5.20
CA ILE A 4 13.27 16.68 5.05
C ILE A 4 12.85 16.16 6.43
N GLY A 5 11.56 15.86 6.58
CA GLY A 5 11.03 15.09 7.69
C GLY A 5 10.69 13.66 7.25
N VAL A 6 10.76 12.73 8.17
CA VAL A 6 10.34 11.33 7.92
C VAL A 6 9.28 10.93 8.93
N VAL A 7 8.20 10.35 8.44
CA VAL A 7 7.14 9.75 9.25
C VAL A 7 7.15 8.25 9.02
N THR A 8 7.43 7.51 10.09
CA THR A 8 7.36 6.05 10.14
C THR A 8 6.16 5.65 11.00
N ILE A 9 5.40 4.65 10.56
CA ILE A 9 4.25 4.13 11.28
C ILE A 9 4.41 2.64 11.53
N GLY A 10 3.94 2.13 12.66
CA GLY A 10 4.03 0.69 12.94
C GLY A 10 3.20 0.25 14.14
N ARG A 11 3.14 -1.08 14.31
CA ARG A 11 2.57 -1.75 15.45
C ARG A 11 3.21 -3.11 15.63
N ASN A 12 3.87 -3.35 16.76
CA ASN A 12 4.54 -4.62 17.05
C ASN A 12 5.57 -5.02 15.97
N GLU A 13 6.38 -4.07 15.51
CA GLU A 13 7.34 -4.33 14.44
C GLU A 13 8.69 -4.87 14.95
N GLY A 14 9.01 -4.70 16.24
CA GLY A 14 10.21 -5.23 16.87
C GLY A 14 11.50 -4.88 16.09
N GLU A 15 12.29 -5.90 15.72
CA GLU A 15 13.54 -5.74 14.98
C GLU A 15 13.36 -5.09 13.59
N ARG A 16 12.18 -5.22 12.97
CA ARG A 16 11.89 -4.56 11.67
C ARG A 16 11.90 -3.05 11.83
N LEU A 17 11.29 -2.54 12.91
CA LEU A 17 11.30 -1.11 13.21
C LEU A 17 12.72 -0.60 13.46
N ILE A 18 13.54 -1.32 14.21
CA ILE A 18 14.92 -0.93 14.48
C ILE A 18 15.70 -0.78 13.18
N ARG A 19 15.60 -1.76 12.28
CA ARG A 19 16.23 -1.69 10.94
C ARG A 19 15.70 -0.53 10.11
N CYS A 20 14.37 -0.32 10.14
CA CYS A 20 13.73 0.82 9.47
C CYS A 20 14.34 2.15 9.94
N LEU A 21 14.32 2.41 11.24
CA LEU A 21 14.80 3.66 11.82
C LEU A 21 16.30 3.87 11.57
N GLN A 22 17.12 2.83 11.73
CA GLN A 22 18.56 2.90 11.41
C GLN A 22 18.82 3.24 9.95
N SER A 23 18.06 2.66 9.02
CA SER A 23 18.18 2.94 7.59
C SER A 23 17.83 4.38 7.23
N ILE A 24 16.88 4.98 7.94
CA ILE A 24 16.48 6.38 7.81
C ILE A 24 17.55 7.30 8.38
N LEU A 25 17.95 7.08 9.63
CA LEU A 25 18.95 7.91 10.33
C LEU A 25 20.30 7.95 9.61
N ALA A 26 20.67 6.86 8.95
CA ALA A 26 21.90 6.79 8.15
C ALA A 26 21.91 7.68 6.89
N GLN A 27 20.76 8.18 6.44
CA GLN A 27 20.61 8.95 5.20
C GLN A 27 20.05 10.36 5.44
N LEU A 28 19.45 10.59 6.59
CA LEU A 28 18.81 11.86 6.89
C LEU A 28 19.88 12.91 7.19
N PRO A 29 19.78 14.14 6.62
CA PRO A 29 20.62 15.25 7.00
C PRO A 29 20.56 15.54 8.52
N PRO A 30 21.61 16.14 9.12
CA PRO A 30 21.65 16.40 10.57
C PRO A 30 20.45 17.22 11.11
N GLU A 31 19.88 18.09 10.28
CA GLU A 31 18.70 18.89 10.61
C GLU A 31 17.37 18.19 10.32
N GLY A 32 17.41 16.98 9.79
CA GLY A 32 16.22 16.19 9.49
C GLY A 32 15.57 15.62 10.75
N ILE A 33 14.26 15.46 10.72
CA ILE A 33 13.47 14.98 11.86
C ILE A 33 12.80 13.65 11.49
N VAL A 34 12.90 12.68 12.40
CA VAL A 34 12.18 11.40 12.28
C VAL A 34 11.11 11.34 13.36
N VAL A 35 9.90 11.02 12.95
CA VAL A 35 8.78 10.74 13.85
C VAL A 35 8.30 9.32 13.61
N TYR A 36 8.34 8.51 14.65
CA TYR A 36 7.67 7.21 14.70
C TYR A 36 6.30 7.34 15.34
N VAL A 37 5.28 6.83 14.68
CA VAL A 37 3.91 6.80 15.22
C VAL A 37 3.52 5.37 15.52
N ASP A 38 3.31 5.12 16.81
CA ASP A 38 2.91 3.83 17.33
C ASP A 38 1.39 3.66 17.35
N SER A 39 0.91 2.55 16.82
CA SER A 39 -0.51 2.21 16.76
C SER A 39 -0.91 1.19 17.84
N GLY A 40 -0.40 1.35 19.06
CA GLY A 40 -0.72 0.51 20.22
C GLY A 40 0.11 -0.77 20.26
N SER A 41 1.43 -0.66 20.12
CA SER A 41 2.36 -1.78 20.34
C SER A 41 2.36 -2.26 21.76
N THR A 42 2.54 -3.56 21.93
CA THR A 42 2.69 -4.26 23.22
C THR A 42 4.11 -4.81 23.41
N ASP A 43 4.95 -4.65 22.40
CA ASP A 43 6.37 -5.01 22.41
C ASP A 43 7.25 -3.80 22.77
N GLN A 44 8.57 -3.91 22.53
CA GLN A 44 9.54 -2.87 22.85
C GLN A 44 9.69 -1.81 21.72
N SER A 45 8.79 -1.75 20.74
CA SER A 45 8.91 -0.83 19.60
C SER A 45 9.06 0.64 20.02
N CYS A 46 8.24 1.11 20.97
CA CYS A 46 8.32 2.50 21.46
C CYS A 46 9.61 2.81 22.20
N SER A 47 10.08 1.92 23.08
CA SER A 47 11.34 2.12 23.82
C SER A 47 12.55 2.12 22.88
N ALA A 48 12.62 1.16 21.97
CA ALA A 48 13.69 1.07 20.98
C ALA A 48 13.77 2.32 20.08
N ALA A 49 12.62 2.86 19.65
CA ALA A 49 12.60 4.09 18.87
C ALA A 49 13.14 5.30 19.67
N ARG A 50 12.77 5.42 20.96
CA ARG A 50 13.29 6.48 21.85
C ARG A 50 14.79 6.36 22.10
N GLU A 51 15.31 5.14 22.28
CA GLU A 51 16.74 4.87 22.43
C GLU A 51 17.56 5.29 21.20
N LEU A 52 16.98 5.21 20.01
CA LEU A 52 17.58 5.72 18.77
C LEU A 52 17.46 7.25 18.62
N GLY A 53 16.89 7.96 19.59
CA GLY A 53 16.69 9.41 19.54
C GLY A 53 15.54 9.85 18.64
N VAL A 54 14.64 8.93 18.25
CA VAL A 54 13.51 9.22 17.38
C VAL A 54 12.33 9.75 18.21
N GLU A 55 11.66 10.76 17.68
CA GLU A 55 10.42 11.28 18.27
C GLU A 55 9.29 10.27 18.13
N VAL A 56 8.66 9.89 19.27
CA VAL A 56 7.59 8.89 19.31
C VAL A 56 6.25 9.54 19.60
N VAL A 57 5.26 9.22 18.77
CA VAL A 57 3.85 9.57 18.97
C VAL A 57 3.05 8.30 19.18
N GLU A 58 2.44 8.13 20.35
CA GLU A 58 1.53 7.03 20.63
C GLU A 58 0.10 7.46 20.29
N LEU A 59 -0.58 6.69 19.43
CA LEU A 59 -1.96 7.00 19.05
C LEU A 59 -2.92 6.70 20.21
N ASP A 60 -3.94 7.54 20.34
CA ASP A 60 -5.09 7.23 21.19
C ASP A 60 -5.85 6.02 20.62
N MET A 61 -5.75 4.89 21.31
CA MET A 61 -6.36 3.62 20.89
C MET A 61 -7.86 3.52 21.25
N SER A 62 -8.45 4.53 21.88
CA SER A 62 -9.92 4.63 22.03
C SER A 62 -10.62 4.85 20.66
N ILE A 63 -9.86 5.29 19.69
CA ILE A 63 -10.30 5.45 18.28
C ILE A 63 -9.61 4.36 17.44
N PRO A 64 -10.33 3.62 16.59
CA PRO A 64 -9.73 2.62 15.70
C PRO A 64 -8.56 3.22 14.92
N PHE A 65 -7.43 2.52 14.92
CA PHE A 65 -6.25 2.95 14.19
C PHE A 65 -6.36 2.66 12.69
N THR A 66 -5.75 3.51 11.88
CA THR A 66 -5.51 3.31 10.44
C THR A 66 -4.14 3.85 10.09
N ALA A 67 -3.53 3.35 9.00
CA ALA A 67 -2.28 3.90 8.49
C ALA A 67 -2.41 5.40 8.17
N SER A 68 -3.54 5.81 7.60
CA SER A 68 -3.88 7.21 7.32
C SER A 68 -3.81 8.09 8.56
N ARG A 69 -4.44 7.64 9.67
CA ARG A 69 -4.47 8.37 10.94
C ARG A 69 -3.07 8.48 11.54
N ALA A 70 -2.31 7.39 11.48
CA ALA A 70 -0.94 7.37 11.98
C ALA A 70 -0.04 8.34 11.19
N ARG A 71 -0.09 8.30 9.86
CA ARG A 71 0.70 9.19 9.01
C ARG A 71 0.33 10.67 9.21
N ASN A 72 -0.95 11.00 9.36
CA ASN A 72 -1.39 12.36 9.68
C ASN A 72 -0.90 12.83 11.06
N ALA A 73 -0.97 11.98 12.08
CA ALA A 73 -0.47 12.30 13.41
C ALA A 73 1.05 12.55 13.39
N GLY A 74 1.80 11.73 12.67
CA GLY A 74 3.24 11.91 12.47
C GLY A 74 3.58 13.20 11.75
N PHE A 75 2.86 13.52 10.67
CA PHE A 75 3.04 14.77 9.95
C PHE A 75 2.73 15.99 10.82
N LYS A 76 1.63 15.95 11.59
CA LYS A 76 1.30 17.01 12.54
C LYS A 76 2.40 17.21 13.59
N ARG A 77 3.01 16.12 14.08
CA ARG A 77 4.12 16.18 15.02
C ARG A 77 5.37 16.78 14.38
N LEU A 78 5.70 16.41 13.14
CA LEU A 78 6.78 17.03 12.37
C LEU A 78 6.60 18.54 12.26
N GLN A 79 5.42 18.98 11.85
CA GLN A 79 5.10 20.42 11.70
C GLN A 79 5.14 21.18 13.02
N THR A 80 4.81 20.52 14.13
CA THR A 80 4.92 21.13 15.48
C THR A 80 6.39 21.30 15.89
N LYS A 81 7.25 20.37 15.51
CA LYS A 81 8.70 20.42 15.81
C LYS A 81 9.43 21.42 14.93
N ASP A 82 9.11 21.38 13.65
CA ASP A 82 9.69 22.30 12.67
C ASP A 82 8.69 22.60 11.53
N PRO A 83 8.04 23.76 11.59
CA PRO A 83 7.09 24.17 10.55
C PRO A 83 7.75 24.46 9.19
N THR A 84 9.09 24.50 9.13
CA THR A 84 9.84 24.77 7.91
C THR A 84 10.23 23.51 7.12
N VAL A 85 9.75 22.32 7.54
CA VAL A 85 9.90 21.07 6.77
C VAL A 85 9.22 21.22 5.41
N GLU A 86 10.00 21.06 4.34
CA GLU A 86 9.54 21.24 2.95
C GLU A 86 9.09 19.92 2.32
N TYR A 87 9.70 18.79 2.72
CA TYR A 87 9.44 17.47 2.16
C TYR A 87 9.23 16.46 3.27
N VAL A 88 8.29 15.56 3.07
CA VAL A 88 8.02 14.47 4.01
C VAL A 88 8.11 13.12 3.31
N GLN A 89 8.97 12.25 3.84
CA GLN A 89 9.03 10.85 3.49
C GLN A 89 8.09 10.06 4.40
N PHE A 90 7.11 9.38 3.83
CA PHE A 90 6.30 8.37 4.53
C PHE A 90 6.87 6.98 4.25
N ILE A 91 6.96 6.16 5.29
CA ILE A 91 7.47 4.79 5.24
C ILE A 91 6.86 3.95 6.35
N ASP A 92 6.61 2.66 6.10
CA ASP A 92 6.11 1.74 7.11
C ASP A 92 7.26 1.13 7.92
N GLY A 93 7.04 0.84 9.20
CA GLY A 93 8.05 0.34 10.14
C GLY A 93 8.58 -1.07 9.82
N ASP A 94 7.93 -1.80 8.92
CA ASP A 94 8.40 -3.07 8.36
C ASP A 94 9.24 -2.92 7.07
N SER A 95 9.67 -1.69 6.77
CA SER A 95 10.39 -1.34 5.54
C SER A 95 11.69 -0.62 5.85
N GLU A 96 12.75 -0.90 5.10
CA GLU A 96 14.04 -0.24 5.21
C GLU A 96 14.28 0.67 4.01
N LEU A 97 14.70 1.90 4.26
CA LEU A 97 15.01 2.86 3.21
C LEU A 97 16.32 2.48 2.51
N VAL A 98 16.30 2.33 1.21
CA VAL A 98 17.50 1.96 0.43
C VAL A 98 18.49 3.12 0.38
N ALA A 99 19.78 2.83 0.56
CA ALA A 99 20.84 3.83 0.54
C ALA A 99 20.79 4.73 -0.71
N GLY A 100 20.90 6.04 -0.50
CA GLY A 100 20.84 7.06 -1.54
C GLY A 100 19.45 7.27 -2.14
N TRP A 101 18.38 6.74 -1.52
CA TRP A 101 17.02 7.02 -1.96
C TRP A 101 16.65 8.49 -1.79
N LEU A 102 16.85 9.06 -0.59
CA LEU A 102 16.51 10.47 -0.34
C LEU A 102 17.25 11.41 -1.29
N THR A 103 18.54 11.18 -1.52
CA THR A 103 19.35 11.96 -2.46
C THR A 103 18.78 11.90 -3.88
N ALA A 104 18.40 10.71 -4.37
CA ALA A 104 17.85 10.55 -5.71
C ALA A 104 16.46 11.21 -5.83
N ALA A 105 15.62 11.08 -4.83
CA ALA A 105 14.30 11.70 -4.82
C ALA A 105 14.39 13.23 -4.78
N MET A 106 15.31 13.79 -3.98
CA MET A 106 15.54 15.22 -3.94
C MET A 106 16.13 15.77 -5.23
N ALA A 107 17.02 15.02 -5.89
CA ALA A 107 17.51 15.37 -7.22
C ALA A 107 16.38 15.47 -8.25
N GLU A 108 15.38 14.59 -8.18
CA GLU A 108 14.22 14.61 -9.05
C GLU A 108 13.38 15.89 -8.82
N PHE A 109 13.09 16.25 -7.58
CA PHE A 109 12.37 17.51 -7.28
C PHE A 109 13.09 18.75 -7.83
N ASN A 110 14.42 18.77 -7.80
CA ASN A 110 15.22 19.92 -8.21
C ASN A 110 15.41 20.00 -9.73
N ASN A 111 15.50 18.86 -10.41
CA ASN A 111 15.90 18.79 -11.82
C ASN A 111 14.73 18.56 -12.77
N ASN A 112 13.57 18.10 -12.28
CA ASN A 112 12.42 17.86 -13.14
C ASN A 112 11.82 19.19 -13.60
N PRO A 113 11.60 19.39 -14.91
CA PRO A 113 11.00 20.62 -15.43
C PRO A 113 9.54 20.82 -15.00
N ASN A 114 8.88 19.75 -14.56
CA ASN A 114 7.51 19.78 -14.09
C ASN A 114 7.46 20.04 -12.58
N PRO A 115 6.41 20.69 -12.06
CA PRO A 115 6.22 20.91 -10.63
C PRO A 115 5.80 19.63 -9.91
N VAL A 116 6.76 18.74 -9.68
CA VAL A 116 6.52 17.44 -9.02
C VAL A 116 6.02 17.67 -7.60
N ALA A 117 4.91 17.04 -7.25
CA ALA A 117 4.33 17.07 -5.92
C ALA A 117 4.83 15.90 -5.05
N ALA A 118 5.04 14.73 -5.64
CA ALA A 118 5.48 13.53 -4.94
C ALA A 118 6.40 12.68 -5.82
N VAL A 119 7.41 12.07 -5.21
CA VAL A 119 8.34 11.13 -5.86
C VAL A 119 8.24 9.77 -5.20
N CYS A 120 8.16 8.71 -6.00
CA CYS A 120 8.15 7.32 -5.56
C CYS A 120 9.12 6.47 -6.38
N GLY A 121 9.47 5.32 -5.83
CA GLY A 121 10.30 4.31 -6.48
C GLY A 121 9.58 2.98 -6.57
N TRP A 122 10.36 1.91 -6.52
CA TRP A 122 9.86 0.53 -6.44
C TRP A 122 10.42 -0.16 -5.20
N ARG A 123 9.79 -1.26 -4.76
CA ARG A 123 10.19 -2.00 -3.56
C ARG A 123 10.60 -3.43 -3.88
N ARG A 124 11.45 -4.00 -3.05
CA ARG A 124 11.75 -5.43 -3.02
C ARG A 124 11.34 -6.02 -1.68
N GLU A 125 10.99 -7.29 -1.74
CA GLU A 125 10.78 -8.08 -0.53
C GLU A 125 12.13 -8.54 0.02
N ARG A 126 12.30 -8.47 1.36
CA ARG A 126 13.55 -8.87 2.03
C ARG A 126 13.77 -10.38 1.95
N PHE A 127 12.72 -11.14 2.20
CA PHE A 127 12.78 -12.60 2.27
C PHE A 127 11.77 -13.26 1.32
N PRO A 128 11.90 -13.04 0.00
CA PRO A 128 10.92 -13.57 -0.95
C PRO A 128 10.87 -15.10 -0.96
N GLU A 129 12.00 -15.77 -0.60
CA GLU A 129 12.10 -17.21 -0.63
C GLU A 129 11.48 -17.92 0.57
N GLN A 130 11.19 -17.21 1.66
CA GLN A 130 10.66 -17.80 2.89
C GLN A 130 9.23 -18.33 2.74
N SER A 131 8.43 -17.75 1.83
CA SER A 131 7.08 -18.22 1.58
C SER A 131 6.59 -17.90 0.17
N ILE A 132 5.55 -18.60 -0.28
CA ILE A 132 4.85 -18.27 -1.53
C ILE A 132 4.21 -16.88 -1.46
N TYR A 133 3.82 -16.41 -0.29
CA TYR A 133 3.15 -15.13 -0.07
C TYR A 133 4.14 -13.97 -0.14
N ASN A 134 5.36 -14.15 0.39
CA ASN A 134 6.45 -13.19 0.24
C ASN A 134 6.89 -13.08 -1.22
N ARG A 135 6.90 -14.19 -1.98
CA ARG A 135 7.13 -14.16 -3.45
C ARG A 135 6.09 -13.32 -4.17
N ILE A 136 4.81 -13.44 -3.79
CA ILE A 136 3.73 -12.61 -4.33
C ILE A 136 4.00 -11.13 -4.03
N SER A 137 4.38 -10.80 -2.80
CA SER A 137 4.73 -9.43 -2.39
C SER A 137 5.91 -8.87 -3.18
N ASP A 138 6.96 -9.67 -3.44
CA ASP A 138 8.11 -9.25 -4.26
C ASP A 138 7.69 -8.93 -5.71
N VAL A 139 6.84 -9.77 -6.30
CA VAL A 139 6.34 -9.54 -7.66
C VAL A 139 5.53 -8.25 -7.71
N GLU A 140 4.62 -8.03 -6.77
CA GLU A 140 3.82 -6.80 -6.68
C GLU A 140 4.71 -5.55 -6.57
N GLY A 141 5.70 -5.58 -5.68
CA GLY A 141 6.60 -4.45 -5.46
C GLY A 141 7.51 -4.09 -6.63
N ARG A 142 7.80 -5.07 -7.51
CA ARG A 142 8.66 -4.89 -8.68
C ARG A 142 7.88 -4.67 -9.97
N MET A 143 6.59 -4.98 -10.01
CA MET A 143 5.70 -4.76 -11.16
C MET A 143 5.02 -3.39 -11.13
N VAL A 144 5.77 -2.35 -10.81
CA VAL A 144 5.22 -1.00 -10.60
C VAL A 144 4.93 -0.21 -11.88
N GLY A 145 5.24 -0.75 -13.05
CA GLY A 145 5.04 -0.06 -14.32
C GLY A 145 6.20 0.86 -14.73
N GLU A 146 5.91 1.79 -15.61
CA GLU A 146 6.91 2.68 -16.22
C GLU A 146 7.36 3.79 -15.25
N THR A 147 8.55 4.35 -15.52
CA THR A 147 9.08 5.56 -14.87
C THR A 147 8.44 6.81 -15.47
N GLY A 148 8.58 7.95 -14.79
CA GLY A 148 7.99 9.20 -15.21
C GLY A 148 6.71 9.54 -14.45
N GLN A 149 5.80 10.26 -15.09
CA GLN A 149 4.53 10.61 -14.47
C GLN A 149 3.63 9.39 -14.30
N VAL A 150 3.17 9.17 -13.05
CA VAL A 150 2.32 8.03 -12.69
C VAL A 150 1.02 8.48 -12.03
N VAL A 151 0.05 7.57 -12.00
CA VAL A 151 -1.28 7.88 -11.43
C VAL A 151 -1.36 7.67 -9.93
N SER A 152 -0.46 6.87 -9.36
CA SER A 152 -0.40 6.61 -7.90
C SER A 152 0.98 6.15 -7.47
N PHE A 153 1.25 6.34 -6.18
CA PHE A 153 2.36 5.74 -5.45
C PHE A 153 1.84 4.66 -4.50
N GLU A 154 2.73 3.85 -3.95
CA GLU A 154 2.41 2.75 -3.03
C GLU A 154 3.48 2.62 -1.95
N GLY A 155 3.08 2.59 -0.68
CA GLY A 155 3.85 2.18 0.48
C GLY A 155 4.98 3.11 0.92
N SER A 156 5.71 3.71 0.00
CA SER A 156 6.80 4.66 0.33
C SER A 156 6.80 5.81 -0.67
N VAL A 157 6.70 7.00 -0.15
CA VAL A 157 6.63 8.23 -0.96
C VAL A 157 7.30 9.38 -0.24
N ILE A 158 8.03 10.20 -0.98
CA ILE A 158 8.40 11.55 -0.52
C ILE A 158 7.51 12.56 -1.23
N ILE A 159 6.87 13.44 -0.46
CA ILE A 159 5.90 14.41 -0.94
C ILE A 159 6.24 15.80 -0.41
N ARG A 160 5.98 16.83 -1.19
CA ARG A 160 6.08 18.22 -0.75
C ARG A 160 5.06 18.49 0.35
N ALA A 161 5.50 19.08 1.45
CA ALA A 161 4.66 19.37 2.61
C ALA A 161 3.49 20.32 2.26
N ASP A 162 3.76 21.35 1.44
CA ASP A 162 2.73 22.28 0.96
C ASP A 162 1.62 21.58 0.16
N ARG A 163 1.98 20.59 -0.67
CA ARG A 163 1.03 19.80 -1.47
C ARG A 163 0.23 18.83 -0.60
N PHE A 164 0.88 18.22 0.38
CA PHE A 164 0.21 17.36 1.34
C PHE A 164 -0.82 18.11 2.18
N ILE A 165 -0.46 19.31 2.65
CA ILE A 165 -1.36 20.20 3.39
C ILE A 165 -2.53 20.65 2.51
N ALA A 166 -2.25 21.09 1.27
CA ALA A 166 -3.28 21.59 0.36
C ALA A 166 -4.40 20.59 0.06
N VAL A 167 -4.09 19.28 0.09
CA VAL A 167 -5.09 18.22 -0.10
C VAL A 167 -5.68 17.70 1.22
N GLY A 168 -5.29 18.25 2.37
CA GLY A 168 -5.81 17.89 3.69
C GLY A 168 -5.23 16.58 4.26
N GLY A 169 -4.05 16.14 3.81
CA GLY A 169 -3.39 14.92 4.27
C GLY A 169 -4.08 13.63 3.83
N TYR A 170 -3.82 12.53 4.53
CA TYR A 170 -4.49 11.25 4.29
C TYR A 170 -5.94 11.26 4.78
N ASN A 171 -6.82 10.56 4.09
CA ASN A 171 -8.20 10.37 4.55
C ASN A 171 -8.26 9.27 5.63
N GLU A 172 -8.43 9.67 6.88
CA GLU A 172 -8.39 8.78 8.05
C GLU A 172 -9.48 7.70 8.06
N LYS A 173 -10.52 7.86 7.25
CA LYS A 173 -11.59 6.86 7.10
C LYS A 173 -11.24 5.74 6.12
N VAL A 174 -10.16 5.88 5.35
CA VAL A 174 -9.69 4.86 4.41
C VAL A 174 -8.79 3.89 5.14
N ILE A 175 -9.17 2.60 5.15
CA ILE A 175 -8.45 1.56 5.91
C ILE A 175 -7.38 0.82 5.11
N ALA A 176 -7.41 0.95 3.79
CA ALA A 176 -6.41 0.41 2.87
C ALA A 176 -6.50 1.11 1.51
N ALA A 177 -5.43 1.09 0.72
CA ALA A 177 -5.24 1.86 -0.50
C ALA A 177 -5.36 3.39 -0.25
N GLU A 178 -4.94 3.82 0.92
CA GLU A 178 -4.87 5.23 1.31
C GLU A 178 -3.90 6.02 0.44
N ASP A 179 -2.83 5.40 -0.04
CA ASP A 179 -1.88 5.99 -0.97
C ASP A 179 -2.53 6.27 -2.34
N ASP A 180 -3.32 5.32 -2.83
CA ASP A 180 -4.10 5.49 -4.06
C ASP A 180 -5.14 6.60 -3.92
N GLU A 181 -5.83 6.68 -2.78
CA GLU A 181 -6.81 7.69 -2.48
C GLU A 181 -6.17 9.09 -2.42
N LEU A 182 -5.06 9.22 -1.70
CA LEU A 182 -4.28 10.46 -1.62
C LEU A 182 -3.74 10.86 -3.00
N SER A 183 -3.26 9.89 -3.79
CA SER A 183 -2.76 10.12 -5.14
C SER A 183 -3.82 10.75 -6.06
N VAL A 184 -5.09 10.32 -5.94
CA VAL A 184 -6.19 10.94 -6.69
C VAL A 184 -6.34 12.41 -6.30
N ARG A 185 -6.39 12.73 -4.99
CA ARG A 185 -6.56 14.12 -4.53
C ARG A 185 -5.37 15.01 -4.89
N VAL A 186 -4.14 14.49 -4.81
CA VAL A 186 -2.92 15.21 -5.24
C VAL A 186 -3.03 15.58 -6.72
N ARG A 187 -3.43 14.65 -7.60
CA ARG A 187 -3.59 14.91 -9.05
C ARG A 187 -4.76 15.86 -9.33
N GLN A 188 -5.87 15.73 -8.63
CA GLN A 188 -7.02 16.65 -8.76
C GLN A 188 -6.66 18.08 -8.36
N ALA A 189 -5.72 18.25 -7.43
CA ALA A 189 -5.16 19.54 -7.06
C ALA A 189 -4.03 20.02 -8.01
N GLY A 190 -3.85 19.37 -9.17
CA GLY A 190 -2.83 19.71 -10.18
C GLY A 190 -1.43 19.24 -9.84
N GLY A 191 -1.24 18.41 -8.81
CA GLY A 191 0.06 17.85 -8.45
C GLY A 191 0.47 16.71 -9.38
N ILE A 192 1.76 16.64 -9.70
CA ILE A 192 2.37 15.57 -10.50
C ILE A 192 3.02 14.58 -9.55
N ILE A 193 2.72 13.29 -9.74
CA ILE A 193 3.38 12.17 -9.07
C ILE A 193 4.40 11.58 -10.04
N TRP A 194 5.65 11.47 -9.61
CA TRP A 194 6.74 11.03 -10.45
C TRP A 194 7.40 9.76 -9.91
N ARG A 195 7.56 8.76 -10.74
CA ARG A 195 8.30 7.54 -10.41
C ARG A 195 9.66 7.56 -11.03
N ILE A 196 10.69 7.34 -10.22
CA ILE A 196 12.05 7.13 -10.69
C ILE A 196 12.40 5.63 -10.70
N ASP A 197 13.28 5.23 -11.63
CA ASP A 197 13.78 3.85 -11.68
C ASP A 197 14.85 3.64 -10.60
N LYS A 198 14.37 3.69 -9.35
CA LYS A 198 15.22 3.42 -8.19
C LYS A 198 14.42 2.65 -7.15
N GLN A 199 15.07 1.65 -6.58
CA GLN A 199 14.52 0.99 -5.40
C GLN A 199 14.46 1.99 -4.24
N SER A 200 13.27 2.18 -3.67
CA SER A 200 13.07 3.08 -2.54
C SER A 200 13.21 2.36 -1.21
N ILE A 201 12.63 1.16 -1.09
CA ILE A 201 12.60 0.39 0.14
C ILE A 201 12.86 -1.10 -0.06
N ILE A 202 13.27 -1.75 1.04
CA ILE A 202 13.22 -3.19 1.23
C ILE A 202 12.11 -3.45 2.25
N HIS A 203 11.08 -4.19 1.84
CA HIS A 203 9.91 -4.50 2.65
C HIS A 203 10.01 -5.90 3.26
N ASP A 204 9.51 -6.10 4.46
CA ASP A 204 9.47 -7.38 5.17
C ASP A 204 8.01 -7.76 5.44
N ALA A 205 7.40 -8.44 4.47
CA ALA A 205 5.98 -8.80 4.52
C ALA A 205 5.64 -9.77 5.66
N ASP A 206 6.57 -10.64 6.02
CA ASP A 206 6.42 -11.65 7.10
C ASP A 206 5.12 -12.46 7.00
N MET A 207 4.77 -12.85 5.76
CA MET A 207 3.57 -13.65 5.49
C MET A 207 3.92 -15.12 5.31
N HIS A 208 3.36 -16.00 6.14
CA HIS A 208 3.67 -17.43 6.18
C HIS A 208 2.46 -18.35 6.01
N SER A 209 1.24 -17.82 5.99
CA SER A 209 0.03 -18.64 5.96
C SER A 209 -0.98 -18.20 4.89
N VAL A 210 -1.77 -19.16 4.43
CA VAL A 210 -2.91 -18.89 3.53
C VAL A 210 -3.93 -17.96 4.18
N TRP A 211 -4.04 -17.99 5.52
CA TRP A 211 -4.96 -17.11 6.25
C TRP A 211 -4.53 -15.64 6.18
N GLN A 212 -3.24 -15.35 6.35
CA GLN A 212 -2.69 -13.99 6.20
C GLN A 212 -2.94 -13.47 4.77
N TRP A 213 -2.67 -14.28 3.76
CA TRP A 213 -2.96 -13.94 2.36
C TRP A 213 -4.46 -13.71 2.11
N TRP A 214 -5.31 -14.57 2.70
CA TRP A 214 -6.76 -14.45 2.60
C TRP A 214 -7.26 -13.12 3.20
N GLN A 215 -6.83 -12.79 4.42
CA GLN A 215 -7.22 -11.54 5.07
C GLN A 215 -6.67 -10.31 4.32
N ARG A 216 -5.43 -10.37 3.81
CA ARG A 216 -4.86 -9.32 2.96
C ARG A 216 -5.69 -9.13 1.69
N SER A 217 -6.07 -10.19 1.01
CA SER A 217 -6.91 -10.12 -0.19
C SER A 217 -8.32 -9.62 0.12
N LYS A 218 -8.89 -10.00 1.27
CA LYS A 218 -10.16 -9.45 1.79
C LYS A 218 -10.05 -7.94 2.05
N ARG A 219 -8.97 -7.49 2.68
CA ARG A 219 -8.67 -6.05 2.89
C ARG A 219 -8.59 -5.31 1.54
N THR A 220 -7.96 -5.90 0.53
CA THR A 220 -7.88 -5.33 -0.82
C THR A 220 -9.28 -5.16 -1.44
N GLY A 221 -10.16 -6.15 -1.33
CA GLY A 221 -11.53 -6.05 -1.82
C GLY A 221 -12.35 -4.96 -1.10
N TYR A 222 -12.17 -4.81 0.22
CA TYR A 222 -12.74 -3.70 0.98
C TYR A 222 -12.24 -2.35 0.44
N ALA A 223 -10.93 -2.23 0.23
CA ALA A 223 -10.29 -1.03 -0.29
C ALA A 223 -10.82 -0.64 -1.68
N TYR A 224 -10.94 -1.60 -2.60
CA TYR A 224 -11.51 -1.34 -3.92
C TYR A 224 -12.94 -0.80 -3.84
N ALA A 225 -13.79 -1.38 -2.99
CA ALA A 225 -15.15 -0.91 -2.79
C ALA A 225 -15.19 0.48 -2.15
N GLN A 226 -14.35 0.73 -1.13
CA GLN A 226 -14.28 1.99 -0.41
C GLN A 226 -13.77 3.12 -1.32
N VAL A 227 -12.60 2.96 -1.95
CA VAL A 227 -12.00 4.00 -2.79
C VAL A 227 -12.83 4.22 -4.07
N SER A 228 -13.41 3.17 -4.65
CA SER A 228 -14.34 3.31 -5.76
C SER A 228 -15.61 4.09 -5.38
N SER A 229 -16.08 3.97 -4.14
CA SER A 229 -17.22 4.78 -3.67
C SER A 229 -16.90 6.26 -3.50
N LEU A 230 -15.61 6.60 -3.32
CA LEU A 230 -15.13 7.99 -3.19
C LEU A 230 -14.76 8.59 -4.54
N HIS A 231 -14.05 7.83 -5.37
CA HIS A 231 -13.41 8.31 -6.60
C HIS A 231 -13.78 7.48 -7.85
N GLY A 232 -14.88 6.73 -7.82
CA GLY A 232 -15.34 5.93 -8.94
C GLY A 232 -16.10 6.71 -10.03
N ALA A 233 -16.46 7.96 -9.78
CA ALA A 233 -17.04 8.84 -10.80
C ALA A 233 -16.00 9.23 -11.86
N PRO A 234 -16.43 9.51 -13.11
CA PRO A 234 -15.55 10.10 -14.11
C PRO A 234 -15.00 11.46 -13.65
N PRO A 235 -13.78 11.84 -14.07
CA PRO A 235 -12.89 11.14 -15.01
C PRO A 235 -12.06 10.02 -14.34
N GLU A 236 -11.93 9.97 -13.04
CA GLU A 236 -11.00 9.12 -12.30
C GLU A 236 -11.31 7.62 -12.44
N ARG A 237 -12.55 7.23 -12.23
CA ARG A 237 -13.01 5.83 -12.27
C ARG A 237 -12.09 4.88 -11.48
N LYS A 238 -11.54 5.39 -10.35
CA LYS A 238 -10.56 4.65 -9.54
C LYS A 238 -11.20 3.38 -8.98
N PHE A 239 -10.55 2.27 -9.22
CA PHE A 239 -10.94 0.90 -8.83
C PHE A 239 -12.31 0.40 -9.30
N VAL A 240 -12.97 1.10 -10.22
CA VAL A 240 -14.27 0.65 -10.77
C VAL A 240 -14.15 -0.68 -11.49
N ARG A 241 -13.10 -0.84 -12.32
CA ARG A 241 -12.86 -2.10 -13.05
C ARG A 241 -12.45 -3.24 -12.11
N GLU A 242 -11.65 -2.93 -11.12
CA GLU A 242 -11.15 -3.88 -10.11
C GLU A 242 -12.31 -4.44 -9.29
N ILE A 243 -13.18 -3.58 -8.76
CA ILE A 243 -14.34 -4.00 -7.97
C ILE A 243 -15.36 -4.77 -8.83
N GLN A 244 -15.61 -4.35 -10.08
CA GLN A 244 -16.49 -5.07 -11.00
C GLN A 244 -15.94 -6.47 -11.30
N ARG A 245 -14.63 -6.61 -11.55
CA ARG A 245 -13.99 -7.91 -11.76
C ARG A 245 -14.04 -8.78 -10.52
N THR A 246 -13.86 -8.19 -9.34
CA THR A 246 -13.95 -8.90 -8.06
C THR A 246 -15.34 -9.50 -7.89
N TRP A 247 -16.40 -8.74 -8.09
CA TRP A 247 -17.78 -9.25 -8.04
C TRP A 247 -18.05 -10.28 -9.11
N LEU A 248 -17.68 -10.00 -10.35
CA LEU A 248 -17.93 -10.89 -11.49
C LEU A 248 -17.30 -12.26 -11.27
N TRP A 249 -15.99 -12.30 -10.96
CA TRP A 249 -15.23 -13.55 -10.89
C TRP A 249 -15.14 -14.14 -9.48
N GLY A 250 -15.43 -13.40 -8.43
CA GLY A 250 -15.44 -13.90 -7.07
C GLY A 250 -16.82 -14.39 -6.61
N ALA A 251 -17.92 -13.97 -7.27
CA ALA A 251 -19.26 -14.35 -6.86
C ALA A 251 -20.20 -14.63 -8.04
N ILE A 252 -20.47 -13.64 -8.92
CA ILE A 252 -21.56 -13.72 -9.90
C ILE A 252 -21.39 -14.93 -10.84
N VAL A 253 -20.24 -15.06 -11.47
CA VAL A 253 -19.97 -16.17 -12.41
C VAL A 253 -19.92 -17.53 -11.73
N PRO A 254 -19.18 -17.72 -10.60
CA PRO A 254 -19.17 -19.02 -9.91
C PRO A 254 -20.56 -19.46 -9.44
N ILE A 255 -21.29 -18.56 -8.78
CA ILE A 255 -22.64 -18.86 -8.27
C ILE A 255 -23.59 -19.14 -9.44
N GLY A 256 -23.57 -18.28 -10.46
CA GLY A 256 -24.41 -18.45 -11.64
C GLY A 256 -24.14 -19.79 -12.37
N ALA A 257 -22.88 -20.19 -12.50
CA ALA A 257 -22.51 -21.45 -13.12
C ALA A 257 -23.05 -22.66 -12.34
N LEU A 258 -22.94 -22.60 -10.99
CA LEU A 258 -23.47 -23.66 -10.13
C LEU A 258 -25.01 -23.75 -10.18
N VAL A 259 -25.69 -22.61 -10.13
CA VAL A 259 -27.17 -22.55 -10.20
C VAL A 259 -27.68 -23.05 -11.56
N LEU A 260 -26.98 -22.73 -12.63
CA LEU A 260 -27.37 -23.17 -13.98
C LEU A 260 -26.93 -24.59 -14.33
N ALA A 261 -26.07 -25.23 -13.55
CA ALA A 261 -25.56 -26.58 -13.84
C ALA A 261 -26.65 -27.64 -14.05
N PRO A 262 -27.70 -27.70 -13.26
CA PRO A 262 -28.78 -28.70 -13.49
C PRO A 262 -29.51 -28.47 -14.82
N VAL A 263 -29.80 -27.22 -15.18
CA VAL A 263 -30.53 -26.84 -16.41
C VAL A 263 -29.67 -26.99 -17.67
N THR A 264 -28.37 -26.79 -17.55
CA THR A 264 -27.41 -26.87 -18.67
C THR A 264 -26.71 -28.22 -18.77
N TYR A 265 -27.18 -29.25 -18.01
CA TYR A 265 -26.54 -30.57 -17.93
C TYR A 265 -25.02 -30.46 -17.64
N GLY A 266 -24.63 -29.49 -16.79
CA GLY A 266 -23.24 -29.29 -16.41
C GLY A 266 -22.43 -28.40 -17.37
N LEU A 267 -22.93 -27.98 -18.54
CA LEU A 267 -22.18 -27.14 -19.49
C LEU A 267 -21.77 -25.78 -18.91
N SER A 268 -22.58 -25.20 -18.00
CA SER A 268 -22.23 -23.95 -17.33
C SER A 268 -20.94 -24.05 -16.50
N LEU A 269 -20.55 -25.25 -16.05
CA LEU A 269 -19.33 -25.46 -15.25
C LEU A 269 -18.05 -25.28 -16.08
N ILE A 270 -18.13 -25.29 -17.43
CA ILE A 270 -16.99 -25.04 -18.31
C ILE A 270 -16.35 -23.68 -18.01
N VAL A 271 -17.11 -22.70 -17.50
CA VAL A 271 -16.57 -21.39 -17.12
C VAL A 271 -15.48 -21.48 -16.03
N PHE A 272 -15.49 -22.53 -15.20
CA PHE A 272 -14.46 -22.76 -14.19
C PHE A 272 -13.07 -23.03 -14.81
N LEU A 273 -12.98 -23.45 -16.09
CA LEU A 273 -11.69 -23.53 -16.81
C LEU A 273 -10.94 -22.19 -16.83
N ARG A 274 -11.65 -21.07 -16.71
CA ARG A 274 -11.02 -19.77 -16.60
C ARG A 274 -10.08 -19.66 -15.40
N TYR A 275 -10.42 -20.27 -14.27
CA TYR A 275 -9.58 -20.26 -13.06
C TYR A 275 -8.28 -21.05 -13.24
N LEU A 276 -8.22 -21.95 -14.22
CA LEU A 276 -7.00 -22.63 -14.65
C LEU A 276 -6.25 -21.83 -15.73
N ILE A 277 -6.98 -21.28 -16.71
CA ILE A 277 -6.41 -20.56 -17.85
C ILE A 277 -5.78 -19.22 -17.39
N THR A 278 -6.42 -18.50 -16.46
CA THR A 278 -5.95 -17.18 -16.05
C THR A 278 -4.56 -17.21 -15.39
N PRO A 279 -4.25 -18.10 -14.42
CA PRO A 279 -2.90 -18.23 -13.87
C PRO A 279 -1.86 -18.57 -14.95
N ILE A 280 -2.20 -19.46 -15.89
CA ILE A 280 -1.31 -19.84 -16.98
C ILE A 280 -1.04 -18.61 -17.87
N ARG A 281 -2.07 -17.86 -18.25
CA ARG A 281 -1.91 -16.64 -19.06
C ARG A 281 -1.04 -15.61 -18.35
N LEU A 282 -1.25 -15.39 -17.06
CA LEU A 282 -0.46 -14.46 -16.25
C LEU A 282 0.99 -14.95 -16.10
N PHE A 283 1.19 -16.25 -15.94
CA PHE A 283 2.52 -16.86 -15.90
C PHE A 283 3.33 -16.53 -17.17
N TYR A 284 2.77 -16.62 -18.36
CA TYR A 284 3.46 -16.27 -19.58
C TYR A 284 3.62 -14.76 -19.75
N LYS A 285 2.60 -13.97 -19.39
CA LYS A 285 2.66 -12.51 -19.47
C LYS A 285 3.77 -11.90 -18.61
N THR A 286 4.02 -12.46 -17.43
CA THR A 286 5.03 -11.94 -16.50
C THR A 286 6.46 -12.39 -16.81
N LYS A 287 6.65 -13.21 -17.85
CA LYS A 287 7.99 -13.64 -18.29
C LYS A 287 8.91 -12.46 -18.64
N GLN A 288 8.36 -11.41 -19.23
CA GLN A 288 9.10 -10.20 -19.61
C GLN A 288 9.78 -9.46 -18.46
N TYR A 289 9.30 -9.65 -17.21
CA TYR A 289 9.85 -8.99 -16.02
C TYR A 289 11.00 -9.77 -15.35
N GLY A 290 11.43 -10.89 -15.93
CA GLY A 290 12.58 -11.67 -15.42
C GLY A 290 12.32 -12.42 -14.10
N PHE A 291 11.06 -12.58 -13.67
CA PHE A 291 10.73 -13.34 -12.48
C PHE A 291 10.93 -14.85 -12.65
N SER A 292 11.29 -15.53 -11.55
CA SER A 292 11.38 -16.97 -11.53
C SER A 292 10.04 -17.63 -11.89
N PRO A 293 10.04 -18.86 -12.43
CA PRO A 293 8.80 -19.59 -12.73
C PRO A 293 7.87 -19.69 -11.51
N MET A 294 8.42 -19.94 -10.32
CA MET A 294 7.64 -20.04 -9.09
C MET A 294 6.97 -18.71 -8.72
N ASN A 295 7.68 -17.58 -8.82
CA ASN A 295 7.13 -16.26 -8.53
C ASN A 295 5.97 -15.94 -9.49
N ARG A 296 6.14 -16.21 -10.79
CA ARG A 296 5.10 -15.98 -11.81
C ARG A 296 3.87 -16.84 -11.58
N PHE A 297 4.05 -18.10 -11.20
CA PHE A 297 2.95 -19.01 -10.88
C PHE A 297 2.21 -18.55 -9.62
N ALA A 298 2.94 -18.28 -8.55
CA ALA A 298 2.37 -17.81 -7.29
C ALA A 298 1.53 -16.55 -7.47
N TRP A 299 2.06 -15.57 -8.20
CA TRP A 299 1.37 -14.32 -8.48
C TRP A 299 0.13 -14.53 -9.36
N GLY A 300 0.23 -15.33 -10.42
CA GLY A 300 -0.92 -15.67 -11.28
C GLY A 300 -2.05 -16.36 -10.53
N LEU A 301 -1.71 -17.28 -9.62
CA LEU A 301 -2.68 -17.95 -8.75
C LEU A 301 -3.32 -16.95 -7.77
N SER A 302 -2.52 -16.10 -7.13
CA SER A 302 -2.99 -15.06 -6.20
C SER A 302 -3.97 -14.09 -6.88
N CYS A 303 -3.62 -13.58 -8.06
CA CYS A 303 -4.50 -12.69 -8.83
C CYS A 303 -5.84 -13.34 -9.20
N THR A 304 -5.85 -14.65 -9.39
CA THR A 304 -7.06 -15.38 -9.77
C THR A 304 -7.93 -15.71 -8.56
N MET A 305 -7.32 -16.27 -7.51
CA MET A 305 -8.03 -16.71 -6.30
C MET A 305 -8.39 -15.56 -5.37
N GLY A 306 -7.66 -14.46 -5.41
CA GLY A 306 -7.91 -13.28 -4.58
C GLY A 306 -9.27 -12.61 -4.80
N ALA A 307 -9.96 -12.91 -5.91
CA ALA A 307 -11.32 -12.44 -6.15
C ALA A 307 -12.32 -12.97 -5.10
N PHE A 308 -12.15 -14.19 -4.59
CA PHE A 308 -13.05 -14.77 -3.60
C PHE A 308 -13.00 -14.04 -2.25
N PRO A 309 -11.85 -13.93 -1.56
CA PRO A 309 -11.78 -13.13 -0.36
C PRO A 309 -12.06 -11.64 -0.64
N GLY A 310 -11.75 -11.15 -1.84
CA GLY A 310 -12.06 -9.77 -2.26
C GLY A 310 -13.55 -9.47 -2.22
N VAL A 311 -14.41 -10.39 -2.67
CA VAL A 311 -15.87 -10.24 -2.56
C VAL A 311 -16.30 -10.09 -1.11
N LEU A 312 -15.75 -10.91 -0.20
CA LEU A 312 -16.08 -10.81 1.22
C LEU A 312 -15.68 -9.46 1.82
N GLY A 313 -14.55 -8.91 1.35
CA GLY A 313 -14.12 -7.55 1.71
C GLY A 313 -15.09 -6.48 1.22
N ALA A 314 -15.48 -6.56 -0.06
CA ALA A 314 -16.45 -5.64 -0.65
C ALA A 314 -17.82 -5.71 0.04
N MET A 315 -18.30 -6.92 0.33
CA MET A 315 -19.53 -7.12 1.11
C MET A 315 -19.42 -6.49 2.50
N LYS A 316 -18.29 -6.70 3.20
CA LYS A 316 -18.06 -6.07 4.52
C LYS A 316 -18.12 -4.55 4.41
N PHE A 317 -17.50 -3.94 3.39
CA PHE A 317 -17.58 -2.49 3.19
C PHE A 317 -19.02 -2.00 3.07
N HIS A 318 -19.82 -2.63 2.20
CA HIS A 318 -21.23 -2.23 2.01
C HIS A 318 -22.04 -2.43 3.29
N TRP A 319 -21.80 -3.51 4.02
CA TRP A 319 -22.45 -3.81 5.29
C TRP A 319 -22.10 -2.79 6.38
N ASP A 320 -20.82 -2.46 6.54
CA ASP A 320 -20.35 -1.46 7.50
C ASP A 320 -20.96 -0.09 7.18
N ARG A 321 -21.01 0.27 5.88
CA ARG A 321 -21.64 1.52 5.40
C ARG A 321 -23.14 1.58 5.71
N LEU A 322 -23.88 0.50 5.48
CA LEU A 322 -25.31 0.43 5.80
C LEU A 322 -25.59 0.55 7.30
N ARG A 323 -24.67 0.06 8.13
CA ARG A 323 -24.78 0.15 9.59
C ARG A 323 -24.16 1.42 10.19
N HIS A 324 -23.68 2.34 9.36
CA HIS A 324 -22.97 3.55 9.80
C HIS A 324 -21.80 3.27 10.77
N LYS A 325 -21.17 2.08 10.67
CA LYS A 325 -19.99 1.74 11.46
C LYS A 325 -18.78 2.50 10.98
N ARG A 326 -17.91 2.88 11.92
CA ARG A 326 -16.57 3.37 11.57
C ARG A 326 -15.79 2.24 10.89
N PRO A 327 -15.08 2.53 9.79
CA PRO A 327 -14.20 1.55 9.18
C PRO A 327 -13.10 1.12 10.15
N GLU A 328 -12.85 -0.18 10.22
CA GLU A 328 -11.79 -0.79 11.02
C GLU A 328 -10.86 -1.58 10.11
N ILE A 329 -9.57 -1.50 10.39
CA ILE A 329 -8.56 -2.21 9.60
C ILE A 329 -8.79 -3.72 9.66
N ILE A 330 -8.63 -4.39 8.53
CA ILE A 330 -8.61 -5.86 8.47
C ILE A 330 -7.16 -6.28 8.67
N GLU A 331 -6.81 -6.71 9.87
CA GLU A 331 -5.47 -7.16 10.22
C GLU A 331 -5.17 -8.53 9.59
N TYR A 332 -3.90 -8.75 9.21
CA TYR A 332 -3.44 -10.02 8.64
C TYR A 332 -2.03 -10.43 9.12
N LYS A 333 -1.38 -9.57 9.96
CA LYS A 333 -0.11 -9.85 10.64
C LYS A 333 -0.36 -10.13 12.10
#